data_ba46f1d7b16e84fdd49a0667e57cd09b
#
_entry.id   ba46f1d7b16e84fdd49a0667e57cd09b
#
_cell.length_a   1.000
_cell.length_b   1.000
_cell.length_c   1.000
_cell.angle_alpha   90.00
_cell.angle_beta   90.00
_cell.angle_gamma   90.00
#
_symmetry.space_group_name_H-M   'P 1'
#
loop_
_entity.id
_entity.type
_entity.pdbx_description
1 polymer ?
#
loop_
_entity_poly.entity_id
_entity_poly.type
_entity_poly.pdbx_seq_one_letter_code
_entity_poly.pdbx_strand_id
1 'polypeptide(L)'
;MAVKVKIRQFIKEMNRLRGTTVILTTHDMQDIEEICNRIIIIDSGKVLYDGSLQSIKERYGDKRVIHFELELDSEFVLPDALDGLAEWSAGEAGTIGIAFSNHSITAANVISEMLKVYRIRDLTIADSKIETIVQDIYIRGI
;
A
#
# COMPACT_ATOMS: atom_id res chain seq x y z
N MET A 1 -3.41 -23.09 -2.91
CA MET A 1 -4.10 -22.23 -1.92
C MET A 1 -4.27 -22.92 -0.57
N ALA A 2 -4.94 -24.07 -0.51
CA ALA A 2 -5.14 -24.78 0.76
C ALA A 2 -3.83 -25.20 1.44
N VAL A 3 -2.81 -25.58 0.67
CA VAL A 3 -1.51 -26.00 1.21
C VAL A 3 -0.79 -24.84 1.88
N LYS A 4 -0.77 -23.66 1.25
CA LYS A 4 -0.12 -22.46 1.82
C LYS A 4 -0.80 -22.03 3.13
N VAL A 5 -2.10 -22.05 3.18
CA VAL A 5 -2.86 -21.72 4.39
C VAL A 5 -2.52 -22.66 5.54
N LYS A 6 -2.45 -23.96 5.28
CA LYS A 6 -2.08 -24.96 6.28
C LYS A 6 -0.65 -24.77 6.80
N ILE A 7 0.30 -24.48 5.91
CA ILE A 7 1.69 -24.23 6.30
C ILE A 7 1.79 -22.99 7.18
N ARG A 8 1.10 -21.91 6.82
CA ARG A 8 1.07 -20.69 7.62
C ARG A 8 0.50 -20.91 9.01
N GLN A 9 -0.58 -21.67 9.12
CA GLN A 9 -1.18 -22.03 10.40
C GLN A 9 -0.23 -22.88 11.25
N PHE A 10 0.44 -23.84 10.63
CA PHE A 10 1.43 -24.67 11.31
C PHE A 10 2.56 -23.83 11.91
N ILE A 11 3.10 -22.88 11.15
CA ILE A 11 4.16 -21.98 11.60
C ILE A 11 3.69 -21.13 12.79
N LYS A 12 2.49 -20.56 12.71
CA LYS A 12 1.91 -19.79 13.80
C LYS A 12 1.72 -20.61 15.07
N GLU A 13 1.25 -21.83 14.94
CA GLU A 13 1.04 -22.72 16.06
C GLU A 13 2.35 -23.14 16.73
N MET A 14 3.37 -23.45 15.94
CA MET A 14 4.71 -23.78 16.46
C MET A 14 5.29 -22.62 17.27
N ASN A 15 5.14 -21.41 16.77
CA ASN A 15 5.59 -20.22 17.50
C ASN A 15 4.80 -19.98 18.78
N ARG A 16 3.47 -20.08 18.71
CA ARG A 16 2.59 -19.80 19.84
C ARG A 16 2.68 -20.86 20.93
N LEU A 17 2.66 -22.14 20.54
CA LEU A 17 2.57 -23.24 21.51
C LEU A 17 3.92 -23.66 22.08
N ARG A 18 4.99 -23.57 21.31
CA ARG A 18 6.31 -24.05 21.70
C ARG A 18 7.35 -22.94 21.87
N GLY A 19 6.97 -21.68 21.62
CA GLY A 19 7.89 -20.57 21.68
C GLY A 19 9.02 -20.63 20.65
N THR A 20 8.83 -21.41 19.58
CA THR A 20 9.84 -21.55 18.53
C THR A 20 9.98 -20.27 17.75
N THR A 21 11.20 -19.74 17.64
CA THR A 21 11.50 -18.62 16.76
C THR A 21 11.62 -19.13 15.35
N VAL A 22 10.84 -18.55 14.44
CA VAL A 22 10.83 -18.93 13.02
C VAL A 22 11.35 -17.78 12.18
N ILE A 23 12.37 -18.05 11.38
CA ILE A 23 12.88 -17.10 10.39
C ILE A 23 12.37 -17.52 9.03
N LEU A 24 11.63 -16.62 8.39
CA LEU A 24 11.06 -16.86 7.07
C LEU A 24 11.74 -15.96 6.04
N THR A 25 12.29 -16.58 4.98
CA THR A 25 12.77 -15.84 3.82
C THR A 25 11.78 -16.05 2.69
N THR A 26 11.23 -14.97 2.14
CA THR A 26 10.20 -15.07 1.13
C THR A 26 10.16 -13.83 0.24
N HIS A 27 9.69 -14.01 -0.98
CA HIS A 27 9.31 -12.91 -1.87
C HIS A 27 7.79 -12.70 -1.88
N ASP A 28 7.04 -13.56 -1.20
CA ASP A 28 5.58 -13.49 -1.13
C ASP A 28 5.19 -12.56 0.02
N MET A 29 4.75 -11.35 -0.33
CA MET A 29 4.37 -10.33 0.65
C MET A 29 3.15 -10.72 1.47
N GLN A 30 2.30 -11.60 0.94
CA GLN A 30 1.16 -12.11 1.67
C GLN A 30 1.59 -13.00 2.86
N ASP A 31 2.65 -13.79 2.68
CA ASP A 31 3.21 -14.56 3.78
C ASP A 31 3.70 -13.66 4.91
N ILE A 32 4.33 -12.54 4.54
CA ILE A 32 4.82 -11.56 5.50
C ILE A 32 3.66 -10.99 6.30
N GLU A 33 2.60 -10.57 5.63
CA GLU A 33 1.44 -9.96 6.30
C GLU A 33 0.71 -10.92 7.23
N GLU A 34 0.62 -12.20 6.87
CA GLU A 34 -0.15 -13.17 7.64
C GLU A 34 0.62 -13.81 8.78
N ILE A 35 1.93 -13.96 8.65
CA ILE A 35 2.73 -14.74 9.61
C ILE A 35 3.65 -13.87 10.45
N CYS A 36 4.25 -12.83 9.86
CA CYS A 36 5.36 -12.12 10.47
C CYS A 36 4.90 -10.96 11.35
N ASN A 37 5.54 -10.82 12.51
CA ASN A 37 5.39 -9.64 13.37
C ASN A 37 6.55 -8.67 13.22
N ARG A 38 7.73 -9.21 12.90
CA ARG A 38 8.95 -8.45 12.67
C ARG A 38 9.44 -8.70 11.27
N ILE A 39 9.91 -7.63 10.63
CA ILE A 39 10.46 -7.70 9.28
C ILE A 39 11.87 -7.11 9.26
N ILE A 40 12.75 -7.76 8.52
CA ILE A 40 14.09 -7.25 8.24
C ILE A 40 14.22 -7.15 6.73
N ILE A 41 14.47 -5.93 6.24
CA ILE A 41 14.66 -5.67 4.81
C ILE A 41 16.15 -5.49 4.57
N ILE A 42 16.72 -6.31 3.68
CA ILE A 42 18.13 -6.27 3.34
C ILE A 42 18.30 -6.02 1.85
N ASP A 43 19.34 -5.27 1.52
CA ASP A 43 19.75 -5.04 0.14
C ASP A 43 21.24 -4.73 0.09
N SER A 44 21.93 -5.32 -0.90
CA SER A 44 23.36 -5.10 -1.12
C SER A 44 24.22 -5.30 0.15
N GLY A 45 23.88 -6.33 0.93
CA GLY A 45 24.60 -6.66 2.16
C GLY A 45 24.33 -5.72 3.34
N LYS A 46 23.33 -4.86 3.24
CA LYS A 46 22.96 -3.92 4.30
C LYS A 46 21.55 -4.12 4.77
N VAL A 47 21.32 -3.88 6.06
CA VAL A 47 19.97 -3.86 6.62
C VAL A 47 19.37 -2.48 6.38
N LEU A 48 18.31 -2.44 5.56
CA LEU A 48 17.57 -1.20 5.27
C LEU A 48 16.53 -0.91 6.33
N TYR A 49 15.94 -1.93 6.91
CA TYR A 49 14.92 -1.82 7.95
C TYR A 49 14.97 -3.05 8.84
N ASP A 50 14.79 -2.86 10.13
CA ASP A 50 14.61 -3.92 11.12
C ASP A 50 13.62 -3.41 12.17
N GLY A 51 12.46 -4.02 12.23
CA GLY A 51 11.45 -3.62 13.19
C GLY A 51 10.14 -4.35 12.99
N SER A 52 9.10 -3.90 13.69
CA SER A 52 7.79 -4.52 13.59
C SER A 52 7.14 -4.22 12.24
N LEU A 53 6.31 -5.14 11.78
CA LEU A 53 5.48 -4.94 10.61
C LEU A 53 4.52 -3.76 10.80
N GLN A 54 3.97 -3.63 12.00
CA GLN A 54 3.07 -2.53 12.31
C GLN A 54 3.76 -1.17 12.21
N SER A 55 4.99 -1.05 12.73
CA SER A 55 5.74 0.20 12.65
C SER A 55 6.05 0.61 11.23
N ILE A 56 6.40 -0.32 10.35
CA ILE A 56 6.67 0.01 8.95
C ILE A 56 5.39 0.46 8.24
N LYS A 57 4.27 -0.15 8.53
CA LYS A 57 2.96 0.28 7.99
C LYS A 57 2.57 1.67 8.48
N GLU A 58 2.79 1.98 9.75
CA GLU A 58 2.49 3.28 10.33
C GLU A 58 3.38 4.39 9.76
N ARG A 59 4.65 4.11 9.55
CA ARG A 59 5.62 5.10 9.05
C ARG A 59 5.51 5.35 7.54
N TYR A 60 5.20 4.32 6.76
CA TYR A 60 5.27 4.36 5.29
C TYR A 60 3.94 4.00 4.63
N GLY A 61 2.94 3.57 5.38
CA GLY A 61 1.65 3.11 4.88
C GLY A 61 0.55 4.16 4.94
N ASP A 62 0.87 5.43 5.16
CA ASP A 62 -0.10 6.51 5.22
C ASP A 62 -0.65 6.91 3.86
N LYS A 63 0.00 6.50 2.78
CA LYS A 63 -0.45 6.80 1.42
C LYS A 63 -1.62 5.90 1.03
N ARG A 64 -2.61 6.53 0.43
CA ARG A 64 -3.75 5.85 -0.16
C ARG A 64 -3.88 6.25 -1.62
N VAL A 65 -4.49 5.38 -2.41
CA VAL A 65 -4.75 5.65 -3.82
C VAL A 65 -6.23 5.42 -4.10
N ILE A 66 -6.86 6.38 -4.74
CA ILE A 66 -8.21 6.21 -5.25
C ILE A 66 -8.14 6.12 -6.76
N HIS A 67 -8.66 5.03 -7.30
CA HIS A 67 -8.76 4.83 -8.75
C HIS A 67 -10.15 5.27 -9.20
N PHE A 68 -10.19 6.30 -10.03
CA PHE A 68 -11.43 6.86 -10.57
C PHE A 68 -11.63 6.43 -12.00
N GLU A 69 -12.80 5.91 -12.33
CA GLU A 69 -13.25 5.77 -13.70
C GLU A 69 -14.03 7.04 -14.06
N LEU A 70 -13.44 7.86 -14.92
CA LEU A 70 -14.00 9.18 -15.27
C LEU A 70 -14.57 9.20 -16.68
N GLU A 71 -15.60 10.00 -16.88
CA GLU A 71 -16.03 10.44 -18.20
C GLU A 71 -15.25 11.69 -18.56
N LEU A 72 -14.26 11.54 -19.45
CA LEU A 72 -13.39 12.65 -19.86
C LEU A 72 -13.74 13.11 -21.26
N ASP A 73 -13.99 14.41 -21.41
CA ASP A 73 -14.16 15.06 -22.72
C ASP A 73 -12.85 15.66 -23.22
N SER A 74 -11.87 15.78 -22.36
CA SER A 74 -10.55 16.36 -22.64
C SER A 74 -9.50 15.72 -21.73
N GLU A 75 -8.26 16.20 -21.83
CA GLU A 75 -7.20 15.72 -20.93
C GLU A 75 -7.53 15.98 -19.47
N PHE A 76 -7.14 15.05 -18.61
CA PHE A 76 -7.32 15.19 -17.17
C PHE A 76 -6.41 16.29 -16.63
N VAL A 77 -6.98 17.15 -15.79
CA VAL A 77 -6.26 18.15 -15.04
C VAL A 77 -6.60 17.98 -13.58
N LEU A 78 -5.58 17.86 -12.72
CA LEU A 78 -5.80 17.74 -11.28
C LEU A 78 -6.52 19.00 -10.77
N PRO A 79 -7.63 18.85 -10.00
CA PRO A 79 -8.31 20.00 -9.41
C PRO A 79 -7.35 20.83 -8.56
N ASP A 80 -7.46 22.17 -8.65
CA ASP A 80 -6.57 23.08 -7.92
C ASP A 80 -6.56 22.84 -6.42
N ALA A 81 -7.70 22.46 -5.86
CA ALA A 81 -7.81 22.17 -4.43
C ALA A 81 -6.97 20.96 -3.99
N LEU A 82 -6.57 20.10 -4.91
CA LEU A 82 -5.74 18.93 -4.63
C LEU A 82 -4.26 19.19 -4.94
N ASP A 83 -3.93 20.30 -5.54
CA ASP A 83 -2.56 20.63 -5.89
C ASP A 83 -1.69 20.73 -4.64
N GLY A 84 -0.52 20.07 -4.68
CA GLY A 84 0.36 19.95 -3.53
C GLY A 84 -0.08 18.96 -2.45
N LEU A 85 -1.32 18.46 -2.51
CA LEU A 85 -1.86 17.48 -1.54
C LEU A 85 -1.96 16.08 -2.12
N ALA A 86 -2.00 15.96 -3.44
CA ALA A 86 -2.17 14.69 -4.13
C ALA A 86 -1.37 14.67 -5.42
N GLU A 87 -1.04 13.46 -5.87
CA GLU A 87 -0.41 13.19 -7.15
C GLU A 87 -1.32 12.32 -7.98
N TRP A 88 -1.29 12.49 -9.30
CA TRP A 88 -2.13 11.67 -10.17
C TRP A 88 -1.32 10.90 -11.20
N SER A 89 -1.89 9.79 -11.64
CA SER A 89 -1.33 8.97 -12.71
C SER A 89 -2.45 8.46 -13.60
N ALA A 90 -2.15 8.34 -14.88
CA ALA A 90 -3.11 7.80 -15.85
C ALA A 90 -2.98 6.28 -15.89
N GLY A 91 -4.13 5.61 -15.80
CA GLY A 91 -4.27 4.19 -16.05
C GLY A 91 -4.90 3.90 -17.40
N GLU A 92 -5.42 2.70 -17.55
CA GLU A 92 -6.08 2.28 -18.78
C GLU A 92 -7.49 2.88 -18.89
N ALA A 93 -7.92 3.16 -20.12
CA ALA A 93 -9.32 3.45 -20.48
C ALA A 93 -9.99 4.54 -19.64
N GLY A 94 -9.33 5.68 -19.43
CA GLY A 94 -9.91 6.81 -18.69
C GLY A 94 -9.86 6.67 -17.19
N THR A 95 -9.15 5.68 -16.67
CA THR A 95 -8.91 5.52 -15.23
C THR A 95 -7.81 6.45 -14.77
N ILE A 96 -8.05 7.19 -13.70
CA ILE A 96 -7.08 8.08 -13.08
C ILE A 96 -6.86 7.64 -11.64
N GLY A 97 -5.59 7.44 -11.27
CA GLY A 97 -5.19 7.17 -9.90
C GLY A 97 -4.79 8.46 -9.19
N ILE A 98 -5.39 8.72 -8.04
CA ILE A 98 -5.04 9.85 -7.17
C ILE A 98 -4.40 9.31 -5.90
N ALA A 99 -3.10 9.59 -5.72
CA ALA A 99 -2.35 9.19 -4.54
C ALA A 99 -2.24 10.36 -3.57
N PHE A 100 -2.50 10.12 -2.30
CA PHE A 100 -2.47 11.14 -1.26
C PHE A 100 -2.09 10.55 0.09
N SER A 101 -1.68 11.42 1.01
CA SER A 101 -1.42 11.04 2.39
C SER A 101 -2.66 11.30 3.25
N ASN A 102 -3.07 10.30 4.03
CA ASN A 102 -4.16 10.44 4.99
C ASN A 102 -3.93 11.53 6.04
N HIS A 103 -2.68 11.90 6.28
CA HIS A 103 -2.34 12.96 7.21
C HIS A 103 -2.62 14.36 6.63
N SER A 104 -2.62 14.48 5.31
CA SER A 104 -2.79 15.78 4.64
C SER A 104 -4.22 16.04 4.22
N ILE A 105 -4.92 15.00 3.75
CA ILE A 105 -6.29 15.13 3.24
C ILE A 105 -7.00 13.78 3.40
N THR A 106 -8.30 13.82 3.60
CA THR A 106 -9.11 12.60 3.71
C THR A 106 -9.55 12.10 2.34
N ALA A 107 -9.84 10.80 2.24
CA ALA A 107 -10.41 10.22 1.02
C ALA A 107 -11.73 10.91 0.63
N ALA A 108 -12.57 11.21 1.60
CA ALA A 108 -13.83 11.90 1.37
C ALA A 108 -13.62 13.28 0.73
N ASN A 109 -12.59 14.02 1.17
CA ASN A 109 -12.27 15.32 0.59
C ASN A 109 -11.72 15.20 -0.82
N VAL A 110 -10.90 14.20 -1.11
CA VAL A 110 -10.41 13.93 -2.47
C VAL A 110 -11.58 13.65 -3.39
N ILE A 111 -12.48 12.76 -3.00
CA ILE A 111 -13.66 12.40 -3.77
C ILE A 111 -14.57 13.64 -4.00
N SER A 112 -14.79 14.43 -2.96
CA SER A 112 -15.59 15.63 -3.04
C SER A 112 -15.04 16.65 -4.05
N GLU A 113 -13.73 16.89 -4.03
CA GLU A 113 -13.09 17.81 -4.97
C GLU A 113 -13.14 17.29 -6.42
N MET A 114 -12.99 15.98 -6.60
CA MET A 114 -13.11 15.36 -7.92
C MET A 114 -14.53 15.47 -8.47
N LEU A 115 -15.54 15.28 -7.63
CA LEU A 115 -16.95 15.37 -8.03
C LEU A 115 -17.37 16.78 -8.47
N LYS A 116 -16.70 17.83 -7.99
CA LYS A 116 -16.98 19.20 -8.41
C LYS A 116 -16.57 19.48 -9.86
N VAL A 117 -15.59 18.72 -10.38
CA VAL A 117 -14.98 18.99 -11.71
C VAL A 117 -15.30 17.90 -12.71
N TYR A 118 -15.40 16.66 -12.27
CA TYR A 118 -15.54 15.49 -13.16
C TYR A 118 -16.76 14.65 -12.85
N ARG A 119 -17.27 13.98 -13.88
CA ARG A 119 -18.25 12.91 -13.71
C ARG A 119 -17.53 11.61 -13.42
N ILE A 120 -17.82 11.02 -12.28
CA ILE A 120 -17.22 9.77 -11.84
C ILE A 120 -18.21 8.63 -12.11
N ARG A 121 -17.78 7.62 -12.89
CA ARG A 121 -18.56 6.41 -13.14
C ARG A 121 -18.45 5.45 -11.98
N ASP A 122 -17.23 5.28 -11.47
CA ASP A 122 -16.93 4.35 -10.41
C ASP A 122 -15.61 4.76 -9.75
N LEU A 123 -15.38 4.28 -8.55
CA LEU A 123 -14.12 4.48 -7.86
C LEU A 123 -13.80 3.29 -6.96
N THR A 124 -12.51 3.10 -6.72
CA THR A 124 -12.00 2.08 -5.82
C THR A 124 -10.92 2.72 -4.95
N ILE A 125 -11.01 2.52 -3.65
CA ILE A 125 -10.03 3.03 -2.69
C ILE A 125 -9.09 1.88 -2.31
N ALA A 126 -7.79 2.10 -2.47
CA ALA A 126 -6.77 1.13 -2.09
C ALA A 126 -5.84 1.72 -1.03
N ASP A 127 -5.64 0.98 0.06
CA ASP A 127 -4.64 1.31 1.06
C ASP A 127 -3.27 0.83 0.59
N SER A 128 -2.20 1.41 1.16
CA SER A 128 -0.84 0.96 0.87
C SER A 128 -0.64 -0.47 1.37
N LYS A 129 -0.27 -1.34 0.45
CA LYS A 129 0.09 -2.72 0.76
C LYS A 129 1.56 -2.78 1.18
N ILE A 130 1.91 -3.77 1.99
CA ILE A 130 3.30 -3.99 2.39
C ILE A 130 4.22 -4.13 1.18
N GLU A 131 3.74 -4.70 0.08
CA GLU A 131 4.49 -4.81 -1.17
C GLU A 131 4.92 -3.45 -1.71
N THR A 132 4.01 -2.48 -1.74
CA THR A 132 4.29 -1.12 -2.19
C THR A 132 5.28 -0.42 -1.26
N ILE A 133 5.12 -0.59 0.04
CA ILE A 133 6.02 -0.02 1.04
C ILE A 133 7.45 -0.56 0.86
N VAL A 134 7.59 -1.87 0.70
CA VAL A 134 8.89 -2.51 0.49
C VAL A 134 9.54 -2.04 -0.80
N GLN A 135 8.77 -1.96 -1.89
CA GLN A 135 9.28 -1.44 -3.15
C GLN A 135 9.79 0.00 -3.03
N ASP A 136 9.07 0.86 -2.35
CA ASP A 136 9.48 2.23 -2.11
C ASP A 136 10.78 2.31 -1.32
N ILE A 137 10.94 1.46 -0.32
CA ILE A 137 12.17 1.38 0.48
C ILE A 137 13.37 0.97 -0.39
N TYR A 138 13.19 -0.01 -1.27
CA TYR A 138 14.26 -0.43 -2.19
C TYR A 138 14.65 0.66 -3.19
N ILE A 139 13.70 1.45 -3.64
CA ILE A 139 13.96 2.50 -4.64
C ILE A 139 14.53 3.75 -4.00
N ARG A 140 13.97 4.20 -2.90
CA ARG A 140 14.29 5.50 -2.26
C ARG A 140 15.22 5.37 -1.06
N GLY A 141 15.35 4.18 -0.49
CA GLY A 141 15.98 3.99 0.80
C GLY A 141 15.10 4.48 1.95
N ILE A 142 15.62 4.41 3.12
CA ILE A 142 14.92 4.86 4.33
C ILE A 142 15.41 6.24 4.76
#